data_4c7bf8481a74d5464d9f7fcc4e7b47c0
#
_entry.id   4c7bf8481a74d5464d9f7fcc4e7b47c0
#
_cell.length_a   1.000
_cell.length_b   1.000
_cell.length_c   1.000
_cell.angle_alpha   90.00
_cell.angle_beta   90.00
_cell.angle_gamma   90.00
#
_symmetry.space_group_name_H-M   'P 1'
#
loop_
_entity.id
_entity.type
_entity.pdbx_description
1 polymer ?
#
loop_
_entity_poly.entity_id
_entity_poly.type
_entity_poly.pdbx_seq_one_letter_code
_entity_poly.pdbx_strand_id
1 'polypeptide(L)'
;MIYLNLQMPHGGSGLASDPMLQILQMLTSDREAERAERQANLATLQQIAHLAHNNQGHGNQDNHGSKLKNFQNTNQPIFTKSEEPLDADDWLQTMENNLEVAGVEASEKVLFATHYLAGDARAWWNSVRAMTGGQMMTWEEFKVKFSRTHVPPGLIKRMRDEFRELKQ
;
A
#
# COMPACT_ATOMS: atom_id res chain seq x y z
N MET A 1 -9.05 45.68 -64.82
CA MET A 1 -9.86 45.03 -63.75
C MET A 1 -8.95 44.14 -62.96
N ILE A 2 -8.53 44.64 -61.75
CA ILE A 2 -7.63 43.90 -60.86
C ILE A 2 -8.48 43.38 -59.69
N TYR A 3 -8.66 42.05 -59.59
CA TYR A 3 -9.33 41.47 -58.48
C TYR A 3 -8.32 41.26 -57.35
N LEU A 4 -8.47 42.04 -56.28
CA LEU A 4 -7.75 41.85 -55.05
C LEU A 4 -8.37 40.68 -54.28
N ASN A 5 -7.62 39.61 -54.15
CA ASN A 5 -8.01 38.45 -53.36
C ASN A 5 -7.56 38.73 -51.89
N LEU A 6 -8.52 39.10 -51.05
CA LEU A 6 -8.29 39.24 -49.59
C LEU A 6 -8.37 37.87 -48.96
N GLN A 7 -7.20 37.30 -48.65
CA GLN A 7 -7.09 36.06 -47.87
C GLN A 7 -7.22 36.42 -46.40
N MET A 8 -8.33 36.04 -45.78
CA MET A 8 -8.52 36.14 -44.33
C MET A 8 -7.67 35.08 -43.62
N PRO A 9 -6.93 35.38 -42.55
CA PRO A 9 -6.26 34.38 -41.77
C PRO A 9 -7.32 33.67 -40.92
N HIS A 10 -7.42 32.37 -41.09
CA HIS A 10 -8.14 31.51 -40.15
C HIS A 10 -7.44 31.52 -38.79
N GLY A 11 -8.04 32.24 -37.85
CA GLY A 11 -7.68 32.17 -36.45
C GLY A 11 -7.93 30.76 -35.92
N GLY A 12 -6.85 29.99 -35.76
CA GLY A 12 -6.85 28.79 -34.99
C GLY A 12 -7.07 29.14 -33.52
N SER A 13 -8.31 29.01 -33.05
CA SER A 13 -8.61 29.01 -31.61
C SER A 13 -8.03 27.73 -31.00
N GLY A 14 -6.76 27.76 -30.67
CA GLY A 14 -6.18 26.82 -29.73
C GLY A 14 -6.94 27.00 -28.40
N LEU A 15 -7.86 26.10 -28.11
CA LEU A 15 -8.45 25.96 -26.79
C LEU A 15 -7.31 25.60 -25.85
N ALA A 16 -6.75 26.64 -25.23
CA ALA A 16 -5.88 26.46 -24.07
C ALA A 16 -6.75 25.75 -23.02
N SER A 17 -6.47 24.48 -22.80
CA SER A 17 -7.16 23.68 -21.79
C SER A 17 -7.00 24.39 -20.46
N ASP A 18 -8.13 24.71 -19.82
CA ASP A 18 -8.17 25.39 -18.53
C ASP A 18 -7.29 24.61 -17.53
N PRO A 19 -6.26 25.25 -16.93
CA PRO A 19 -5.37 24.59 -15.98
C PRO A 19 -6.13 23.91 -14.84
N MET A 20 -7.26 24.48 -14.45
CA MET A 20 -8.13 23.91 -13.42
C MET A 20 -8.79 22.63 -13.86
N LEU A 21 -9.18 22.54 -15.14
CA LEU A 21 -9.73 21.31 -15.72
C LEU A 21 -8.68 20.21 -15.81
N GLN A 22 -7.43 20.55 -16.12
CA GLN A 22 -6.32 19.59 -16.14
C GLN A 22 -6.03 19.04 -14.73
N ILE A 23 -6.04 19.89 -13.70
CA ILE A 23 -5.87 19.47 -12.31
C ILE A 23 -7.02 18.54 -11.87
N LEU A 24 -8.26 18.87 -12.20
CA LEU A 24 -9.42 18.03 -11.90
C LEU A 24 -9.35 16.68 -12.60
N GLN A 25 -8.92 16.65 -13.86
CA GLN A 25 -8.72 15.40 -14.62
C GLN A 25 -7.60 14.55 -14.00
N MET A 26 -6.51 15.17 -13.57
CA MET A 26 -5.42 14.48 -12.88
C MET A 26 -5.88 13.86 -11.56
N LEU A 27 -6.61 14.62 -10.73
CA LEU A 27 -7.14 14.14 -9.46
C LEU A 27 -8.19 13.03 -9.63
N THR A 28 -9.01 13.08 -10.68
CA THR A 28 -9.97 11.99 -10.97
C THR A 28 -9.27 10.75 -11.48
N SER A 29 -8.25 10.91 -12.34
CA SER A 29 -7.43 9.81 -12.85
C SER A 29 -6.69 9.08 -11.72
N ASP A 30 -6.11 9.82 -10.78
CA ASP A 30 -5.43 9.23 -9.63
C ASP A 30 -6.38 8.43 -8.74
N ARG A 31 -7.59 8.95 -8.49
CA ARG A 31 -8.62 8.23 -7.73
C ARG A 31 -9.12 6.97 -8.44
N GLU A 32 -9.25 7.02 -9.75
CA GLU A 32 -9.64 5.86 -10.55
C GLU A 32 -8.53 4.81 -10.57
N ALA A 33 -7.27 5.23 -10.69
CA ALA A 33 -6.12 4.35 -10.59
C ALA A 33 -6.04 3.66 -9.22
N GLU A 34 -6.22 4.41 -8.12
CA GLU A 34 -6.29 3.81 -6.78
C GLU A 34 -7.43 2.80 -6.61
N ARG A 35 -8.61 3.09 -7.17
CA ARG A 35 -9.75 2.16 -7.13
C ARG A 35 -9.47 0.89 -7.94
N ALA A 36 -8.90 1.04 -9.13
CA ALA A 36 -8.53 -0.08 -9.98
C ALA A 36 -7.46 -0.96 -9.32
N GLU A 37 -6.47 -0.33 -8.67
CA GLU A 37 -5.43 -1.04 -7.93
C GLU A 37 -6.01 -1.82 -6.73
N ARG A 38 -6.93 -1.21 -5.97
CA ARG A 38 -7.63 -1.89 -4.87
C ARG A 38 -8.44 -3.09 -5.36
N GLN A 39 -9.14 -2.95 -6.49
CA GLN A 39 -9.91 -4.05 -7.08
C GLN A 39 -9.00 -5.16 -7.60
N ALA A 40 -7.87 -4.82 -8.24
CA ALA A 40 -6.89 -5.80 -8.68
C ALA A 40 -6.26 -6.56 -7.52
N ASN A 41 -5.96 -5.87 -6.41
CA ASN A 41 -5.44 -6.49 -5.20
C ASN A 41 -6.46 -7.42 -4.54
N LEU A 42 -7.74 -7.03 -4.49
CA LEU A 42 -8.83 -7.89 -4.02
C LEU A 42 -8.99 -9.14 -4.89
N ALA A 43 -8.95 -8.98 -6.22
CA ALA A 43 -9.01 -10.10 -7.14
C ALA A 43 -7.82 -11.05 -6.98
N THR A 44 -6.62 -10.52 -6.76
CA THR A 44 -5.41 -11.32 -6.51
C THR A 44 -5.53 -12.11 -5.19
N LEU A 45 -6.04 -11.47 -4.13
CA LEU A 45 -6.27 -12.16 -2.85
C LEU A 45 -7.33 -13.27 -2.97
N GLN A 46 -8.40 -13.03 -3.73
CA GLN A 46 -9.41 -14.04 -4.01
C GLN A 46 -8.82 -15.18 -4.83
N GLN A 47 -7.97 -14.89 -5.80
CA GLN A 47 -7.31 -15.92 -6.62
C GLN A 47 -6.30 -16.73 -5.81
N ILE A 48 -5.54 -16.12 -4.90
CA ILE A 48 -4.64 -16.80 -3.97
C ILE A 48 -5.46 -17.66 -3.01
N ALA A 49 -6.57 -17.17 -2.48
CA ALA A 49 -7.49 -17.94 -1.65
C ALA A 49 -8.07 -19.14 -2.41
N HIS A 50 -8.43 -18.99 -3.67
CA HIS A 50 -8.88 -20.08 -4.54
C HIS A 50 -7.80 -21.12 -4.85
N LEU A 51 -6.55 -20.67 -5.09
CA LEU A 51 -5.42 -21.57 -5.35
C LEU A 51 -5.03 -22.34 -4.08
N ALA A 52 -5.05 -21.69 -2.92
CA ALA A 52 -4.86 -22.34 -1.62
C ALA A 52 -5.94 -23.36 -1.34
N HIS A 53 -7.19 -23.08 -1.73
CA HIS A 53 -8.32 -23.97 -1.59
C HIS A 53 -8.21 -25.24 -2.47
N ASN A 54 -7.62 -25.12 -3.65
CA ASN A 54 -7.54 -26.21 -4.62
C ASN A 54 -6.33 -27.14 -4.40
N ASN A 55 -5.36 -26.74 -3.55
CA ASN A 55 -4.12 -27.50 -3.33
C ASN A 55 -4.07 -28.31 -2.02
N GLN A 56 -5.16 -28.32 -1.22
CA GLN A 56 -5.17 -29.07 0.03
C GLN A 56 -6.30 -30.12 0.04
N GLY A 57 -5.89 -31.36 -0.17
CA GLY A 57 -6.68 -32.50 0.18
C GLY A 57 -6.95 -32.54 1.70
N HIS A 58 -8.22 -32.56 2.07
CA HIS A 58 -8.81 -33.01 3.34
C HIS A 58 -8.05 -32.66 4.63
N GLY A 59 -8.41 -31.56 5.28
CA GLY A 59 -8.20 -31.45 6.71
C GLY A 59 -8.10 -30.08 7.34
N ASN A 60 -8.00 -28.97 6.58
CA ASN A 60 -7.79 -27.64 7.19
C ASN A 60 -8.53 -26.48 6.51
N GLN A 61 -9.64 -26.79 5.86
CA GLN A 61 -10.35 -25.90 4.95
C GLN A 61 -11.07 -24.72 5.62
N ASP A 62 -11.44 -24.87 6.90
CA ASP A 62 -12.21 -23.86 7.63
C ASP A 62 -11.35 -22.74 8.24
N ASN A 63 -10.03 -22.92 8.29
CA ASN A 63 -9.16 -22.06 9.08
C ASN A 63 -8.69 -20.79 8.33
N HIS A 64 -8.36 -20.87 7.04
CA HIS A 64 -7.86 -19.72 6.28
C HIS A 64 -8.93 -18.64 5.99
N GLY A 65 -10.11 -19.09 5.57
CA GLY A 65 -11.24 -18.17 5.36
C GLY A 65 -11.69 -17.49 6.64
N SER A 66 -11.64 -18.22 7.75
CA SER A 66 -11.95 -17.70 9.08
C SER A 66 -10.90 -16.69 9.56
N LYS A 67 -9.60 -16.97 9.38
CA LYS A 67 -8.50 -16.06 9.74
C LYS A 67 -8.56 -14.74 8.97
N LEU A 68 -8.78 -14.81 7.64
CA LEU A 68 -8.91 -13.61 6.81
C LEU A 68 -10.10 -12.77 7.25
N LYS A 69 -11.25 -13.39 7.47
CA LYS A 69 -12.45 -12.69 7.94
C LYS A 69 -12.25 -12.08 9.32
N ASN A 70 -11.63 -12.80 10.25
CA ASN A 70 -11.31 -12.30 11.58
C ASN A 70 -10.36 -11.10 11.50
N PHE A 71 -9.33 -11.19 10.66
CA PHE A 71 -8.40 -10.09 10.45
C PHE A 71 -9.07 -8.86 9.82
N GLN A 72 -9.93 -9.03 8.82
CA GLN A 72 -10.69 -7.94 8.22
C GLN A 72 -11.66 -7.27 9.23
N ASN A 73 -12.23 -8.05 10.15
CA ASN A 73 -13.15 -7.53 11.16
C ASN A 73 -12.47 -6.66 12.23
N THR A 74 -11.14 -6.71 12.37
CA THR A 74 -10.39 -5.89 13.33
C THR A 74 -10.16 -4.45 12.86
N ASN A 75 -10.77 -4.05 11.74
CA ASN A 75 -10.73 -2.67 11.20
C ASN A 75 -9.30 -2.11 11.11
N GLN A 76 -8.50 -2.73 10.26
CA GLN A 76 -7.08 -2.43 10.09
C GLN A 76 -6.83 -0.98 9.66
N PRO A 77 -5.88 -0.27 10.28
CA PRO A 77 -5.48 1.04 9.82
C PRO A 77 -4.71 0.94 8.48
N ILE A 78 -5.06 1.80 7.54
CA ILE A 78 -4.33 1.94 6.28
C ILE A 78 -3.14 2.86 6.51
N PHE A 79 -1.95 2.43 6.13
CA PHE A 79 -0.73 3.23 6.18
C PHE A 79 -0.37 3.77 4.81
N THR A 80 -0.30 5.07 4.67
CA THR A 80 0.07 5.76 3.41
C THR A 80 1.44 6.38 3.49
N LYS A 81 1.68 7.14 4.56
CA LYS A 81 2.89 7.88 4.83
C LYS A 81 2.95 8.21 6.31
N SER A 82 4.14 8.28 6.85
CA SER A 82 4.36 8.79 8.20
C SER A 82 4.39 10.32 8.17
N GLU A 83 3.42 10.97 8.78
CA GLU A 83 3.40 12.41 8.98
C GLU A 83 4.02 12.77 10.32
N GLU A 84 3.78 11.94 11.33
CA GLU A 84 4.39 12.04 12.64
C GLU A 84 5.44 10.93 12.88
N PRO A 85 6.43 11.20 13.74
CA PRO A 85 7.53 10.25 13.97
C PRO A 85 7.10 8.87 14.50
N LEU A 86 5.96 8.76 15.15
CA LEU A 86 5.45 7.53 15.76
C LEU A 86 4.46 6.76 14.90
N ASP A 87 3.88 7.39 13.87
CA ASP A 87 2.81 6.78 13.05
C ASP A 87 3.19 5.41 12.48
N ALA A 88 4.42 5.28 12.01
CA ALA A 88 4.91 4.04 11.41
C ALA A 88 5.10 2.93 12.44
N ASP A 89 5.57 3.26 13.63
CA ASP A 89 5.78 2.31 14.72
C ASP A 89 4.44 1.86 15.31
N ASP A 90 3.54 2.79 15.56
CA ASP A 90 2.18 2.52 16.04
C ASP A 90 1.39 1.65 15.06
N TRP A 91 1.54 1.91 13.76
CA TRP A 91 0.93 1.08 12.74
C TRP A 91 1.47 -0.35 12.75
N LEU A 92 2.80 -0.52 12.87
CA LEU A 92 3.43 -1.85 12.95
C LEU A 92 2.96 -2.63 14.17
N GLN A 93 2.92 -1.99 15.34
CA GLN A 93 2.46 -2.63 16.57
C GLN A 93 0.98 -3.03 16.48
N THR A 94 0.14 -2.14 15.99
CA THR A 94 -1.28 -2.43 15.78
C THR A 94 -1.46 -3.59 14.80
N MET A 95 -0.71 -3.59 13.72
CA MET A 95 -0.75 -4.65 12.70
C MET A 95 -0.30 -5.99 13.30
N GLU A 96 0.79 -6.02 14.04
CA GLU A 96 1.31 -7.23 14.68
C GLU A 96 0.31 -7.83 15.67
N ASN A 97 -0.27 -7.01 16.55
CA ASN A 97 -1.30 -7.43 17.49
C ASN A 97 -2.54 -8.02 16.77
N ASN A 98 -3.00 -7.36 15.73
CA ASN A 98 -4.18 -7.79 14.99
C ASN A 98 -3.94 -9.09 14.21
N LEU A 99 -2.72 -9.28 13.66
CA LEU A 99 -2.31 -10.52 13.02
C LEU A 99 -2.26 -11.69 14.01
N GLU A 100 -1.79 -11.44 15.23
CA GLU A 100 -1.74 -12.45 16.30
C GLU A 100 -3.15 -12.83 16.78
N VAL A 101 -3.99 -11.83 17.06
CA VAL A 101 -5.40 -12.06 17.46
C VAL A 101 -6.18 -12.83 16.40
N ALA A 102 -5.94 -12.55 15.12
CA ALA A 102 -6.55 -13.27 14.01
C ALA A 102 -5.98 -14.69 13.79
N GLY A 103 -4.89 -15.05 14.47
CA GLY A 103 -4.21 -16.33 14.33
C GLY A 103 -3.55 -16.52 12.97
N VAL A 104 -3.02 -15.44 12.38
CA VAL A 104 -2.35 -15.47 11.07
C VAL A 104 -0.99 -16.14 11.20
N GLU A 105 -0.72 -17.11 10.34
CA GLU A 105 0.56 -17.82 10.31
C GLU A 105 1.73 -16.89 9.95
N ALA A 106 2.92 -17.19 10.48
CA ALA A 106 4.11 -16.37 10.25
C ALA A 106 4.42 -16.13 8.76
N SER A 107 4.18 -17.13 7.92
CA SER A 107 4.37 -17.08 6.47
C SER A 107 3.36 -16.16 5.74
N GLU A 108 2.23 -15.87 6.37
CA GLU A 108 1.14 -15.08 5.78
C GLU A 108 1.12 -13.63 6.31
N LYS A 109 1.80 -13.34 7.43
CA LYS A 109 1.78 -12.02 8.09
C LYS A 109 2.13 -10.89 7.14
N VAL A 110 3.18 -11.04 6.33
CA VAL A 110 3.61 -10.01 5.37
C VAL A 110 2.56 -9.77 4.29
N LEU A 111 1.94 -10.83 3.78
CA LEU A 111 0.89 -10.72 2.77
C LEU A 111 -0.31 -9.92 3.29
N PHE A 112 -0.76 -10.26 4.50
CA PHE A 112 -1.90 -9.59 5.12
C PHE A 112 -1.59 -8.12 5.44
N ALA A 113 -0.46 -7.83 6.07
CA ALA A 113 -0.07 -6.47 6.45
C ALA A 113 0.09 -5.56 5.23
N THR A 114 0.75 -6.03 4.18
CA THR A 114 1.02 -5.22 2.99
C THR A 114 -0.23 -4.87 2.19
N HIS A 115 -1.33 -5.57 2.40
CA HIS A 115 -2.63 -5.21 1.84
C HIS A 115 -3.13 -3.85 2.35
N TYR A 116 -2.75 -3.47 3.56
CA TYR A 116 -3.15 -2.21 4.21
C TYR A 116 -2.13 -1.07 4.02
N LEU A 117 -1.20 -1.22 3.10
CA LEU A 117 -0.36 -0.14 2.61
C LEU A 117 -1.06 0.58 1.46
N ALA A 118 -0.96 1.90 1.39
CA ALA A 118 -1.47 2.72 0.29
C ALA A 118 -0.48 3.86 -0.03
N GLY A 119 -0.71 4.58 -1.12
CA GLY A 119 0.11 5.72 -1.52
C GLY A 119 1.62 5.41 -1.56
N ASP A 120 2.43 6.27 -0.95
CA ASP A 120 3.89 6.17 -0.93
C ASP A 120 4.39 4.86 -0.29
N ALA A 121 3.73 4.39 0.76
CA ALA A 121 4.07 3.12 1.41
C ALA A 121 3.83 1.92 0.49
N ARG A 122 2.78 1.96 -0.32
CA ARG A 122 2.51 0.95 -1.33
C ARG A 122 3.56 0.98 -2.44
N ALA A 123 3.92 2.16 -2.93
CA ALA A 123 4.96 2.33 -3.94
C ALA A 123 6.32 1.80 -3.44
N TRP A 124 6.67 2.11 -2.18
CA TRP A 124 7.84 1.54 -1.52
C TRP A 124 7.80 0.01 -1.49
N TRP A 125 6.68 -0.59 -1.07
CA TRP A 125 6.54 -2.04 -1.02
C TRP A 125 6.70 -2.71 -2.39
N ASN A 126 6.11 -2.13 -3.43
CA ASN A 126 6.26 -2.62 -4.80
C ASN A 126 7.73 -2.61 -5.25
N SER A 127 8.48 -1.57 -4.88
CA SER A 127 9.92 -1.47 -5.15
C SER A 127 10.71 -2.55 -4.40
N VAL A 128 10.40 -2.80 -3.12
CA VAL A 128 11.03 -3.86 -2.32
C VAL A 128 10.78 -5.23 -2.94
N ARG A 129 9.55 -5.53 -3.36
CA ARG A 129 9.21 -6.79 -4.04
C ARG A 129 9.96 -6.98 -5.35
N ALA A 130 10.09 -5.93 -6.14
CA ALA A 130 10.85 -5.97 -7.39
C ALA A 130 12.33 -6.28 -7.15
N MET A 131 12.94 -5.68 -6.12
CA MET A 131 14.34 -5.93 -5.76
C MET A 131 14.59 -7.36 -5.24
N THR A 132 13.62 -7.95 -4.55
CA THR A 132 13.75 -9.32 -4.00
C THR A 132 13.39 -10.41 -5.00
N GLY A 133 13.05 -10.06 -6.23
CA GLY A 133 12.66 -11.03 -7.27
C GLY A 133 11.40 -11.82 -6.90
N GLY A 134 10.55 -11.28 -6.05
CA GLY A 134 9.33 -11.93 -5.57
C GLY A 134 9.55 -12.99 -4.50
N GLN A 135 10.75 -13.11 -3.93
CA GLN A 135 11.00 -14.01 -2.81
C GLN A 135 10.13 -13.65 -1.61
N MET A 136 9.65 -14.67 -0.90
CA MET A 136 8.88 -14.50 0.32
C MET A 136 9.79 -13.93 1.41
N MET A 137 9.35 -12.82 1.99
CA MET A 137 10.02 -12.15 3.09
C MET A 137 9.40 -12.59 4.41
N THR A 138 10.22 -12.79 5.44
CA THR A 138 9.73 -13.06 6.78
C THR A 138 9.13 -11.79 7.42
N TRP A 139 8.26 -11.97 8.41
CA TRP A 139 7.67 -10.84 9.13
C TRP A 139 8.73 -9.95 9.80
N GLU A 140 9.77 -10.55 10.37
CA GLU A 140 10.87 -9.80 10.99
C GLU A 140 11.67 -8.97 9.97
N GLU A 141 11.97 -9.52 8.81
CA GLU A 141 12.63 -8.79 7.72
C GLU A 141 11.77 -7.63 7.22
N PHE A 142 10.46 -7.86 7.12
CA PHE A 142 9.52 -6.79 6.74
C PHE A 142 9.53 -5.65 7.76
N LYS A 143 9.40 -5.96 9.07
CA LYS A 143 9.45 -4.95 10.14
C LYS A 143 10.72 -4.11 10.09
N VAL A 144 11.87 -4.76 9.92
CA VAL A 144 13.17 -4.06 9.84
C VAL A 144 13.22 -3.11 8.64
N LYS A 145 12.80 -3.58 7.46
CA LYS A 145 12.82 -2.76 6.23
C LYS A 145 11.81 -1.61 6.31
N PHE A 146 10.62 -1.87 6.81
CA PHE A 146 9.56 -0.89 7.00
C PHE A 146 9.98 0.21 7.98
N SER A 147 10.45 -0.16 9.16
CA SER A 147 10.92 0.79 10.18
C SER A 147 12.10 1.62 9.67
N ARG A 148 13.03 1.01 8.95
CA ARG A 148 14.19 1.73 8.37
C ARG A 148 13.78 2.82 7.38
N THR A 149 12.69 2.62 6.66
CA THR A 149 12.21 3.55 5.65
C THR A 149 11.26 4.59 6.20
N HIS A 150 10.36 4.19 7.10
CA HIS A 150 9.23 5.02 7.51
C HIS A 150 9.39 5.60 8.93
N VAL A 151 10.25 5.02 9.78
CA VAL A 151 10.53 5.58 11.11
C VAL A 151 11.74 6.52 11.03
N PRO A 152 11.63 7.79 11.43
CA PRO A 152 12.75 8.72 11.41
C PRO A 152 13.95 8.22 12.23
N PRO A 153 15.18 8.33 11.70
CA PRO A 153 16.39 7.81 12.39
C PRO A 153 16.63 8.39 13.79
N GLY A 154 16.22 9.64 14.01
CA GLY A 154 16.34 10.31 15.30
C GLY A 154 15.47 9.69 16.40
N LEU A 155 14.32 9.10 16.02
CA LEU A 155 13.42 8.45 16.95
C LEU A 155 14.00 7.10 17.43
N ILE A 156 14.54 6.32 16.50
CA ILE A 156 15.17 5.02 16.81
C ILE A 156 16.32 5.22 17.80
N LYS A 157 17.10 6.29 17.64
CA LYS A 157 18.17 6.63 18.56
C LYS A 157 17.63 7.00 19.95
N ARG A 158 16.59 7.84 20.02
CA ARG A 158 15.97 8.27 21.28
C ARG A 158 15.37 7.09 22.04
N MET A 159 14.61 6.23 21.38
CA MET A 159 14.05 5.02 22.00
C MET A 159 15.15 4.07 22.52
N ARG A 160 16.25 3.94 21.79
CA ARG A 160 17.40 3.12 22.23
C ARG A 160 18.09 3.71 23.46
N ASP A 161 18.21 5.03 23.51
CA ASP A 161 18.85 5.73 24.64
C ASP A 161 17.96 5.65 25.88
N GLU A 162 16.66 5.84 25.77
CA GLU A 162 15.68 5.64 26.86
C GLU A 162 15.68 4.20 27.38
N PHE A 163 15.74 3.20 26.51
CA PHE A 163 15.83 1.79 26.92
C PHE A 163 17.13 1.47 27.66
N ARG A 164 18.20 2.19 27.34
CA ARG A 164 19.50 2.03 28.03
C ARG A 164 19.48 2.66 29.42
N GLU A 165 18.76 3.79 29.58
CA GLU A 165 18.60 4.46 30.89
C GLU A 165 17.69 3.68 31.83
N LEU A 166 16.68 2.96 31.35
CA LEU A 166 15.78 2.14 32.15
C LEU A 166 16.45 0.85 32.69
N LYS A 167 17.64 0.47 32.20
CA LYS A 167 18.39 -0.71 32.62
C LYS A 167 19.50 -0.41 33.64
N GLN A 168 19.65 0.83 34.07
CA GLN A 168 20.52 1.24 35.14
C GLN A 168 19.71 1.44 36.43
#